data_07623bceae48319147bcb5cc6de820c4
#
_entry.id   07623bceae48319147bcb5cc6de820c4
#
_cell.length_a   1.000
_cell.length_b   1.000
_cell.length_c   1.000
_cell.angle_alpha   90.00
_cell.angle_beta   90.00
_cell.angle_gamma   90.00
#
_symmetry.space_group_name_H-M   'P 1'
#
loop_
_entity.id
_entity.type
_entity.pdbx_description
1 polymer ?
#
loop_
_entity_poly.entity_id
_entity_poly.type
_entity_poly.pdbx_seq_one_letter_code
_entity_poly.pdbx_strand_id
1 'polypeptide(L)'
;MKRLLAASLLALSTLAAAQDRTAELDRAYEETRSAYIALQQAIARRDEGMESQAGERTGSAAGGSRPNDNYFARQAILEQDVATARKRYEAALKRWNDLK
;
A
#
# COMPACT_ATOMS: atom_id res chain seq x y z
N MET A 1 19.54 29.33 40.90
CA MET A 1 18.14 29.34 40.41
C MET A 1 18.04 29.38 38.89
N LYS A 2 18.78 30.25 38.19
CA LYS A 2 18.75 30.31 36.74
C LYS A 2 19.18 29.02 36.03
N ARG A 3 20.14 28.29 36.59
CA ARG A 3 20.63 27.01 36.04
C ARG A 3 19.60 25.88 36.15
N LEU A 4 18.79 25.86 37.21
CA LEU A 4 17.73 24.86 37.41
C LEU A 4 16.56 25.06 36.45
N LEU A 5 16.21 26.31 36.11
CA LEU A 5 15.16 26.62 35.13
C LEU A 5 15.57 26.21 33.71
N ALA A 6 16.83 26.40 33.34
CA ALA A 6 17.35 25.99 32.03
C ALA A 6 17.34 24.45 31.87
N ALA A 7 17.67 23.71 32.90
CA ALA A 7 17.63 22.25 32.88
C ALA A 7 16.20 21.72 32.73
N SER A 8 15.22 22.36 33.35
CA SER A 8 13.81 21.99 33.23
C SER A 8 13.26 22.21 31.80
N LEU A 9 13.68 23.30 31.15
CA LEU A 9 13.30 23.58 29.76
C LEU A 9 13.87 22.56 28.78
N LEU A 10 15.11 22.13 28.97
CA LEU A 10 15.75 21.09 28.17
C LEU A 10 15.04 19.74 28.32
N ALA A 11 14.63 19.37 29.50
CA ALA A 11 13.90 18.13 29.76
C ALA A 11 12.54 18.11 29.06
N LEU A 12 11.81 19.22 29.08
CA LEU A 12 10.53 19.38 28.40
C LEU A 12 10.67 19.30 26.88
N SER A 13 11.71 19.90 26.31
CA SER A 13 12.00 19.83 24.87
C SER A 13 12.32 18.41 24.42
N THR A 14 13.06 17.65 25.22
CA THR A 14 13.39 16.24 24.94
C THR A 14 12.15 15.36 24.96
N LEU A 15 11.23 15.56 25.89
CA LEU A 15 9.97 14.85 25.98
C LEU A 15 9.06 15.13 24.76
N ALA A 16 8.95 16.39 24.33
CA ALA A 16 8.17 16.78 23.17
C ALA A 16 8.72 16.13 21.90
N ALA A 17 10.05 16.13 21.70
CA ALA A 17 10.69 15.48 20.57
C ALA A 17 10.46 13.97 20.56
N ALA A 18 10.52 13.30 21.72
CA ALA A 18 10.25 11.88 21.85
C ALA A 18 8.78 11.54 21.52
N GLN A 19 7.82 12.38 21.93
CA GLN A 19 6.41 12.21 21.62
C GLN A 19 6.13 12.40 20.13
N ASP A 20 6.75 13.38 19.48
CA ASP A 20 6.63 13.61 18.05
C ASP A 20 7.17 12.42 17.25
N ARG A 21 8.30 11.88 17.66
CA ARG A 21 8.90 10.71 17.03
C ARG A 21 8.01 9.48 17.16
N THR A 22 7.42 9.26 18.34
CA THR A 22 6.48 8.17 18.57
C THR A 22 5.24 8.32 17.70
N ALA A 23 4.70 9.53 17.57
CA ALA A 23 3.56 9.81 16.73
C ALA A 23 3.88 9.57 15.24
N GLU A 24 5.09 9.93 14.79
CA GLU A 24 5.54 9.64 13.42
C GLU A 24 5.68 8.15 13.17
N LEU A 25 6.24 7.40 14.12
CA LEU A 25 6.35 5.94 14.04
C LEU A 25 4.97 5.28 13.95
N ASP A 26 4.03 5.71 14.78
CA ASP A 26 2.67 5.18 14.79
C ASP A 26 1.96 5.43 13.46
N ARG A 27 2.10 6.64 12.91
CA ARG A 27 1.55 6.98 11.59
C ARG A 27 2.17 6.16 10.48
N ALA A 28 3.49 6.00 10.50
CA ALA A 28 4.20 5.20 9.51
C ALA A 28 3.79 3.73 9.58
N TYR A 29 3.60 3.19 10.77
CA TYR A 29 3.09 1.83 10.98
C TYR A 29 1.68 1.67 10.41
N GLU A 30 0.76 2.59 10.72
CA GLU A 30 -0.61 2.55 10.22
C GLU A 30 -0.67 2.70 8.70
N GLU A 31 0.17 3.54 8.13
CA GLU A 31 0.28 3.70 6.68
C GLU A 31 0.78 2.40 6.04
N THR A 32 1.78 1.76 6.62
CA THR A 32 2.31 0.47 6.15
C THR A 32 1.24 -0.61 6.22
N ARG A 33 0.52 -0.68 7.31
CA ARG A 33 -0.58 -1.64 7.49
C ARG A 33 -1.69 -1.42 6.47
N SER A 34 -2.12 -0.18 6.29
CA SER A 34 -3.14 0.19 5.32
C SER A 34 -2.70 -0.14 3.89
N ALA A 35 -1.45 0.15 3.54
CA ALA A 35 -0.88 -0.17 2.24
C ALA A 35 -0.79 -1.68 2.01
N TYR A 36 -0.45 -2.45 3.04
CA TYR A 36 -0.44 -3.92 2.97
C TYR A 36 -1.83 -4.48 2.69
N ILE A 37 -2.84 -4.00 3.40
CA ILE A 37 -4.23 -4.42 3.18
C ILE A 37 -4.67 -4.08 1.75
N ALA A 38 -4.34 -2.88 1.27
CA ALA A 38 -4.66 -2.47 -0.10
C ALA A 38 -3.98 -3.37 -1.13
N LEU A 39 -2.72 -3.78 -0.88
CA LEU A 39 -2.00 -4.72 -1.73
C LEU A 39 -2.69 -6.09 -1.75
N GLN A 40 -3.07 -6.62 -0.59
CA GLN A 40 -3.77 -7.91 -0.51
C GLN A 40 -5.11 -7.88 -1.24
N GLN A 41 -5.84 -6.76 -1.12
CA GLN A 41 -7.10 -6.58 -1.85
C GLN A 41 -6.88 -6.51 -3.37
N ALA A 42 -5.83 -5.83 -3.81
CA ALA A 42 -5.50 -5.77 -5.24
C ALA A 42 -5.12 -7.14 -5.80
N ILE A 43 -4.34 -7.93 -5.05
CA ILE A 43 -3.99 -9.29 -5.41
C ILE A 43 -5.24 -10.17 -5.49
N ALA A 44 -6.14 -10.06 -4.52
CA ALA A 44 -7.40 -10.82 -4.50
C ALA A 44 -8.26 -10.48 -5.72
N ARG A 45 -8.40 -9.19 -6.05
CA ARG A 45 -9.15 -8.77 -7.25
C ARG A 45 -8.52 -9.31 -8.53
N ARG A 46 -7.19 -9.31 -8.62
CA ARG A 46 -6.49 -9.90 -9.76
C ARG A 46 -6.78 -11.38 -9.88
N ASP A 47 -6.68 -12.12 -8.79
CA ASP A 47 -6.88 -13.57 -8.78
C ASP A 47 -8.34 -13.94 -9.09
N GLU A 48 -9.31 -13.22 -8.53
CA GLU A 48 -10.72 -13.39 -8.85
C GLU A 48 -11.03 -13.02 -10.30
N GLY A 49 -10.30 -12.08 -10.86
CA GLY A 49 -10.47 -11.59 -12.22
C GLY A 49 -9.77 -12.42 -13.28
N MET A 50 -9.14 -13.55 -12.94
CA MET A 50 -8.45 -14.39 -13.93
C MET A 50 -9.40 -15.08 -14.89
N GLU A 51 -10.63 -15.36 -14.48
CA GLU A 51 -11.64 -15.95 -15.34
C GLU A 51 -12.29 -14.88 -16.23
N SER A 52 -12.59 -15.27 -17.49
CA SER A 52 -13.27 -14.38 -18.41
C SER A 52 -14.71 -14.11 -17.96
N GLN A 53 -15.11 -12.85 -18.03
CA GLN A 53 -16.48 -12.43 -17.78
C GLN A 53 -17.30 -12.48 -19.07
N ALA A 54 -18.62 -12.31 -18.94
CA ALA A 54 -19.51 -12.22 -20.10
C ALA A 54 -19.04 -11.11 -21.04
N GLY A 55 -18.95 -11.41 -22.34
CA GLY A 55 -18.49 -10.49 -23.36
C GLY A 55 -16.98 -10.41 -23.54
N GLU A 56 -16.20 -11.13 -22.71
CA GLU A 56 -14.73 -11.14 -22.79
C GLU A 56 -14.15 -12.31 -23.57
N ARG A 57 -15.00 -13.18 -24.09
CA ARG A 57 -14.55 -14.30 -24.94
C ARG A 57 -15.20 -14.20 -26.29
N THR A 58 -14.40 -14.48 -27.30
CA THR A 58 -14.87 -14.54 -28.68
C THR A 58 -14.92 -15.99 -29.12
N GLY A 59 -16.10 -16.48 -29.49
CA GLY A 59 -16.29 -17.82 -29.99
C GLY A 59 -15.97 -17.92 -31.47
N SER A 60 -15.46 -19.08 -31.90
CA SER A 60 -15.21 -19.39 -33.29
C SER A 60 -16.16 -20.51 -33.74
N ALA A 61 -16.68 -20.43 -34.96
CA ALA A 61 -17.50 -21.47 -35.56
C ALA A 61 -16.76 -22.80 -35.72
N ALA A 62 -15.44 -22.78 -35.73
CA ALA A 62 -14.58 -23.97 -35.79
C ALA A 62 -14.33 -24.65 -34.45
N GLY A 63 -14.94 -24.15 -33.35
CA GLY A 63 -14.85 -24.69 -31.99
C GLY A 63 -13.81 -23.97 -31.15
N GLY A 64 -14.17 -23.75 -29.91
CA GLY A 64 -13.32 -23.08 -28.92
C GLY A 64 -13.52 -21.57 -28.87
N SER A 65 -13.53 -21.04 -27.64
CA SER A 65 -13.56 -19.60 -27.41
C SER A 65 -12.20 -19.15 -26.90
N ARG A 66 -11.80 -17.93 -27.24
CA ARG A 66 -10.56 -17.29 -26.78
C ARG A 66 -10.88 -16.04 -25.97
N PRO A 67 -10.06 -15.70 -24.97
CA PRO A 67 -10.14 -14.37 -24.38
C PRO A 67 -9.96 -13.30 -25.45
N ASN A 68 -10.77 -12.24 -25.39
CA ASN A 68 -10.70 -11.13 -26.35
C ASN A 68 -9.92 -9.94 -25.76
N ASP A 69 -9.84 -8.84 -26.53
CA ASP A 69 -9.11 -7.64 -26.11
C ASP A 69 -9.66 -7.04 -24.81
N ASN A 70 -10.96 -7.13 -24.56
CA ASN A 70 -11.59 -6.64 -23.33
C ASN A 70 -11.06 -7.40 -22.10
N TYR A 71 -10.89 -8.71 -22.23
CA TYR A 71 -10.28 -9.53 -21.18
C TYR A 71 -8.87 -9.07 -20.89
N PHE A 72 -8.03 -8.93 -21.91
CA PHE A 72 -6.63 -8.53 -21.74
C PHE A 72 -6.50 -7.12 -21.21
N ALA A 73 -7.36 -6.19 -21.65
CA ALA A 73 -7.38 -4.83 -21.11
C ALA A 73 -7.71 -4.81 -19.62
N ARG A 74 -8.68 -5.62 -19.19
CA ARG A 74 -9.05 -5.75 -17.78
C ARG A 74 -7.93 -6.38 -16.98
N GLN A 75 -7.28 -7.41 -17.49
CA GLN A 75 -6.13 -8.04 -16.84
C GLN A 75 -4.97 -7.05 -16.67
N ALA A 76 -4.70 -6.23 -17.67
CA ALA A 76 -3.66 -5.20 -17.59
C ALA A 76 -3.95 -4.18 -16.48
N ILE A 77 -5.20 -3.76 -16.32
CA ILE A 77 -5.60 -2.85 -15.25
C ILE A 77 -5.41 -3.51 -13.88
N LEU A 78 -5.83 -4.76 -13.71
CA LEU A 78 -5.70 -5.50 -12.47
C LEU A 78 -4.21 -5.69 -12.08
N GLU A 79 -3.36 -6.01 -13.06
CA GLU A 79 -1.92 -6.13 -12.83
C GLU A 79 -1.30 -4.78 -12.46
N GLN A 80 -1.74 -3.70 -13.09
CA GLN A 80 -1.28 -2.36 -12.77
C GLN A 80 -1.69 -1.95 -11.37
N ASP A 81 -2.91 -2.29 -10.94
CA ASP A 81 -3.38 -2.02 -9.59
C ASP A 81 -2.52 -2.72 -8.54
N VAL A 82 -2.14 -3.97 -8.79
CA VAL A 82 -1.22 -4.71 -7.92
C VAL A 82 0.14 -4.04 -7.87
N ALA A 83 0.69 -3.66 -9.02
CA ALA A 83 2.00 -2.99 -9.10
C ALA A 83 2.00 -1.66 -8.34
N THR A 84 0.96 -0.87 -8.50
CA THR A 84 0.80 0.42 -7.80
C THR A 84 0.67 0.21 -6.28
N ALA A 85 -0.14 -0.74 -5.86
CA ALA A 85 -0.32 -1.07 -4.45
C ALA A 85 0.98 -1.59 -3.82
N ARG A 86 1.74 -2.39 -4.56
CA ARG A 86 3.05 -2.89 -4.11
C ARG A 86 4.05 -1.76 -3.90
N LYS A 87 4.14 -0.82 -4.84
CA LYS A 87 5.01 0.34 -4.71
C LYS A 87 4.65 1.19 -3.50
N ARG A 88 3.36 1.39 -3.26
CA ARG A 88 2.87 2.11 -2.09
C ARG A 88 3.27 1.42 -0.80
N TYR A 89 3.12 0.10 -0.75
CA TYR A 89 3.50 -0.70 0.42
C TYR A 89 5.02 -0.63 0.65
N GLU A 90 5.82 -0.80 -0.38
CA GLU A 90 7.28 -0.72 -0.28
C GLU A 90 7.75 0.65 0.21
N ALA A 91 7.14 1.73 -0.28
CA ALA A 91 7.46 3.09 0.15
C ALA A 91 7.09 3.32 1.62
N ALA A 92 5.91 2.85 2.03
CA ALA A 92 5.45 2.95 3.42
C ALA A 92 6.35 2.14 4.36
N LEU A 93 6.72 0.93 3.96
CA LEU A 93 7.61 0.06 4.72
C LEU A 93 9.00 0.68 4.89
N LYS A 94 9.54 1.26 3.82
CA LYS A 94 10.83 1.95 3.85
C LYS A 94 10.79 3.13 4.83
N ARG A 95 9.73 3.94 4.75
CA ARG A 95 9.56 5.08 5.67
C ARG A 95 9.50 4.64 7.12
N TRP A 96 8.75 3.60 7.41
CA TRP A 96 8.65 3.04 8.76
C TRP A 96 10.01 2.52 9.24
N ASN A 97 10.73 1.77 8.41
CA ASN A 97 12.06 1.26 8.73
C ASN A 97 13.07 2.38 8.96
N ASP A 98 13.00 3.47 8.17
CA ASP A 98 13.89 4.61 8.32
C ASP A 98 13.63 5.37 9.65
N LEU A 99 12.42 5.30 10.17
CA LEU A 99 12.03 5.97 11.42
C LEU A 99 12.32 5.13 12.69
N LYS A 100 12.50 3.83 12.55
CA LYS A 100 12.80 2.95 13.68
C LYS A 100 14.11 3.27 14.38
#